data_7628484b8e027c40b0a451850a693094
#
_entry.id   7628484b8e027c40b0a451850a693094
#
_cell.length_a   1.000
_cell.length_b   1.000
_cell.length_c   1.000
_cell.angle_alpha   90.00
_cell.angle_beta   90.00
_cell.angle_gamma   90.00
#
_symmetry.space_group_name_H-M   'P 1'
#
loop_
_entity.id
_entity.type
_entity.pdbx_description
1 polymer ?
#
loop_
_entity_poly.entity_id
_entity_poly.type
_entity_poly.pdbx_seq_one_letter_code
_entity_poly.pdbx_strand_id
1 'polypeptide(L)'
;AKNIDVPFSDRYSISIINSEKFLKLPKYKALNLIKSFYNDTYAVDQNACSSPHLILWKGKLNSKAKKKFWLYLNNLVKYIYNPPLITSVDNYSRLVKDMIKNNNIHSYKRLNRSLYVVTLKKLHPNFFLKKTKWGFFYECNIQNLKNINYVTNRSLQTFTYFGFSKKFIKYFFKVNNFNGIDR
;
A
#
# COMPACT_ATOMS: atom_id res chain seq x y z
N ALA A 1 -29.33 25.89 18.23
CA ALA A 1 -28.48 24.73 18.47
C ALA A 1 -27.16 24.93 17.73
N LYS A 2 -26.01 24.86 18.42
CA LYS A 2 -24.70 24.89 17.76
C LYS A 2 -24.48 23.50 17.14
N ASN A 3 -24.35 23.42 15.82
CA ASN A 3 -23.94 22.21 15.14
C ASN A 3 -22.49 21.88 15.55
N ILE A 4 -22.27 20.69 16.04
CA ILE A 4 -20.93 20.18 16.35
C ILE A 4 -20.50 19.38 15.12
N ASP A 5 -19.58 19.93 14.33
CA ASP A 5 -18.94 19.19 13.26
C ASP A 5 -17.95 18.18 13.87
N VAL A 6 -18.20 16.90 13.67
CA VAL A 6 -17.26 15.83 14.01
C VAL A 6 -16.50 15.43 12.74
N PRO A 7 -15.30 15.98 12.50
CA PRO A 7 -14.54 15.61 11.32
C PRO A 7 -14.10 14.15 11.43
N PHE A 8 -14.46 13.33 10.46
CA PHE A 8 -13.87 12.00 10.32
C PHE A 8 -12.39 12.15 9.97
N SER A 9 -11.53 11.71 10.88
CA SER A 9 -10.09 11.73 10.61
C SER A 9 -9.75 10.91 9.37
N ASP A 10 -8.84 11.43 8.54
CA ASP A 10 -8.31 10.70 7.41
C ASP A 10 -7.68 9.38 7.87
N ARG A 11 -8.29 8.28 7.43
CA ARG A 11 -7.82 6.93 7.72
C ARG A 11 -7.11 6.34 6.52
N TYR A 12 -6.12 5.51 6.76
CA TYR A 12 -5.36 4.82 5.72
C TYR A 12 -5.14 3.35 6.07
N SER A 13 -4.73 2.59 5.07
CA SER A 13 -4.41 1.18 5.22
C SER A 13 -3.06 0.84 4.60
N ILE A 14 -2.43 -0.19 5.15
CA ILE A 14 -1.14 -0.69 4.67
C ILE A 14 -1.22 -2.19 4.41
N SER A 15 -0.34 -2.65 3.53
CA SER A 15 -0.18 -4.08 3.23
C SER A 15 1.26 -4.50 3.49
N ILE A 16 1.47 -5.65 4.13
CA ILE A 16 2.79 -6.24 4.29
C ILE A 16 2.88 -7.58 3.56
N ILE A 17 3.92 -7.73 2.75
CA ILE A 17 4.12 -8.92 1.92
C ILE A 17 5.48 -9.54 2.21
N ASN A 18 5.49 -10.83 2.52
CA ASN A 18 6.71 -11.62 2.58
C ASN A 18 7.13 -12.01 1.15
N SER A 19 8.27 -11.49 0.70
CA SER A 19 8.75 -11.63 -0.67
C SER A 19 9.09 -13.07 -1.05
N GLU A 20 9.72 -13.83 -0.16
CA GLU A 20 10.07 -15.23 -0.41
C GLU A 20 8.82 -16.10 -0.51
N LYS A 21 7.86 -15.90 0.39
CA LYS A 21 6.60 -16.64 0.36
C LYS A 21 5.78 -16.32 -0.89
N PHE A 22 5.76 -15.05 -1.31
CA PHE A 22 5.09 -14.65 -2.54
C PHE A 22 5.75 -15.27 -3.79
N LEU A 23 7.08 -15.27 -3.85
CA LEU A 23 7.79 -15.86 -5.00
C LEU A 23 7.58 -17.37 -5.13
N LYS A 24 7.46 -18.08 -4.00
CA LYS A 24 7.20 -19.52 -3.95
C LYS A 24 5.77 -19.91 -4.36
N LEU A 25 4.86 -18.93 -4.51
CA LEU A 25 3.49 -19.25 -4.93
C LEU A 25 3.46 -19.80 -6.36
N PRO A 26 2.70 -20.87 -6.60
CA PRO A 26 2.29 -21.24 -7.94
C PRO A 26 1.59 -20.09 -8.65
N LYS A 27 1.69 -20.02 -9.97
CA LYS A 27 1.17 -18.90 -10.77
C LYS A 27 -0.30 -18.59 -10.46
N TYR A 28 -1.17 -19.60 -10.38
CA TYR A 28 -2.60 -19.40 -10.12
C TYR A 28 -2.86 -18.80 -8.73
N LYS A 29 -2.12 -19.23 -7.68
CA LYS A 29 -2.25 -18.66 -6.33
C LYS A 29 -1.75 -17.21 -6.28
N ALA A 30 -0.66 -16.92 -6.98
CA ALA A 30 -0.16 -15.55 -7.09
C ALA A 30 -1.18 -14.65 -7.80
N LEU A 31 -1.81 -15.11 -8.89
CA LEU A 31 -2.85 -14.37 -9.60
C LEU A 31 -4.10 -14.16 -8.72
N ASN A 32 -4.52 -15.15 -7.94
CA ASN A 32 -5.64 -14.99 -7.01
C ASN A 32 -5.33 -13.94 -5.92
N LEU A 33 -4.11 -13.93 -5.39
CA LEU A 33 -3.68 -12.88 -4.45
C LEU A 33 -3.74 -11.49 -5.09
N ILE A 34 -3.26 -11.36 -6.33
CA ILE A 34 -3.33 -10.11 -7.08
C ILE A 34 -4.77 -9.67 -7.34
N LYS A 35 -5.66 -10.61 -7.65
CA LYS A 35 -7.11 -10.32 -7.82
C LYS A 35 -7.73 -9.82 -6.52
N SER A 36 -7.40 -10.44 -5.38
CA SER A 36 -7.86 -9.95 -4.07
C SER A 36 -7.33 -8.53 -3.80
N PHE A 37 -6.04 -8.28 -4.04
CA PHE A 37 -5.46 -6.96 -3.89
C PHE A 37 -6.09 -5.92 -4.83
N TYR A 38 -6.41 -6.31 -6.06
CA TYR A 38 -7.15 -5.47 -7.00
C TYR A 38 -8.54 -5.11 -6.44
N ASN A 39 -9.27 -6.06 -5.90
CA ASN A 39 -10.59 -5.81 -5.31
C ASN A 39 -10.50 -4.86 -4.10
N ASP A 40 -9.48 -5.00 -3.26
CA ASP A 40 -9.26 -4.13 -2.09
C ASP A 40 -8.86 -2.70 -2.47
N THR A 41 -8.45 -2.48 -3.72
CA THR A 41 -7.92 -1.19 -4.18
C THR A 41 -8.75 -0.59 -5.31
N TYR A 42 -8.77 -1.21 -6.48
CA TYR A 42 -9.33 -0.63 -7.69
C TYR A 42 -10.86 -0.67 -7.78
N ALA A 43 -11.51 -1.62 -7.12
CA ALA A 43 -12.98 -1.72 -7.13
C ALA A 43 -13.68 -0.48 -6.56
N VAL A 44 -12.97 0.32 -5.77
CA VAL A 44 -13.43 1.56 -5.15
C VAL A 44 -12.48 2.73 -5.42
N ASP A 45 -11.76 2.70 -6.55
CA ASP A 45 -10.82 3.74 -6.97
C ASP A 45 -9.73 4.07 -5.92
N GLN A 46 -9.41 3.09 -5.06
CA GLN A 46 -8.52 3.23 -3.90
C GLN A 46 -9.01 4.28 -2.88
N ASN A 47 -10.31 4.60 -2.87
CA ASN A 47 -10.89 5.61 -1.98
C ASN A 47 -11.36 5.07 -0.63
N ALA A 48 -11.54 3.75 -0.49
CA ALA A 48 -11.95 3.17 0.79
C ALA A 48 -10.84 3.36 1.84
N CYS A 49 -11.26 3.55 3.09
CA CYS A 49 -10.32 3.64 4.22
C CYS A 49 -9.53 2.33 4.41
N SER A 50 -10.08 1.19 3.97
CA SER A 50 -9.43 -0.12 3.97
C SER A 50 -8.50 -0.37 2.79
N SER A 51 -8.52 0.48 1.76
CA SER A 51 -7.64 0.31 0.59
C SER A 51 -6.18 0.58 0.95
N PRO A 52 -5.25 -0.35 0.70
CA PRO A 52 -3.84 -0.11 0.95
C PRO A 52 -3.26 1.01 0.08
N HIS A 53 -2.53 1.93 0.70
CA HIS A 53 -1.78 2.99 0.03
C HIS A 53 -0.28 2.74 0.05
N LEU A 54 0.19 1.99 1.06
CA LEU A 54 1.59 1.63 1.24
C LEU A 54 1.75 0.12 1.31
N ILE A 55 2.69 -0.39 0.52
CA ILE A 55 3.08 -1.79 0.53
C ILE A 55 4.46 -1.94 1.16
N LEU A 56 4.54 -2.74 2.22
CA LEU A 56 5.77 -3.06 2.93
C LEU A 56 6.28 -4.42 2.48
N TRP A 57 7.50 -4.46 2.01
CA TRP A 57 8.15 -5.67 1.54
C TRP A 57 9.11 -6.18 2.59
N LYS A 58 8.89 -7.40 3.09
CA LYS A 58 9.75 -8.08 4.05
C LYS A 58 10.41 -9.28 3.40
N GLY A 59 11.76 -9.32 3.41
CA GLY A 59 12.54 -10.44 2.91
C GLY A 59 13.78 -10.02 2.14
N LYS A 60 14.56 -11.01 1.67
CA LYS A 60 15.80 -10.80 0.91
C LYS A 60 15.55 -10.66 -0.60
N LEU A 61 14.47 -11.24 -1.11
CA LEU A 61 14.13 -11.29 -2.53
C LEU A 61 13.14 -10.20 -2.96
N ASN A 62 13.13 -9.06 -2.28
CA ASN A 62 12.16 -7.98 -2.49
C ASN A 62 12.11 -7.49 -3.95
N SER A 63 13.24 -7.32 -4.61
CA SER A 63 13.28 -6.82 -6.00
C SER A 63 12.55 -7.75 -6.97
N LYS A 64 12.79 -9.06 -6.89
CA LYS A 64 12.12 -10.08 -7.73
C LYS A 64 10.62 -10.15 -7.42
N ALA A 65 10.27 -10.11 -6.13
CA ALA A 65 8.87 -10.15 -5.70
C ALA A 65 8.09 -8.93 -6.20
N LYS A 66 8.63 -7.74 -6.04
CA LYS A 66 8.05 -6.49 -6.55
C LYS A 66 7.81 -6.55 -8.06
N LYS A 67 8.84 -6.96 -8.83
CA LYS A 67 8.72 -7.07 -10.28
C LYS A 67 7.56 -8.00 -10.68
N LYS A 68 7.47 -9.19 -10.05
CA LYS A 68 6.40 -10.16 -10.31
C LYS A 68 5.02 -9.62 -9.91
N PHE A 69 4.91 -9.01 -8.71
CA PHE A 69 3.66 -8.49 -8.18
C PHE A 69 3.09 -7.36 -9.06
N TRP A 70 3.91 -6.36 -9.31
CA TRP A 70 3.49 -5.20 -10.11
C TRP A 70 3.22 -5.56 -11.56
N LEU A 71 3.95 -6.51 -12.14
CA LEU A 71 3.66 -7.02 -13.48
C LEU A 71 2.28 -7.67 -13.55
N TYR A 72 1.96 -8.55 -12.60
CA TYR A 72 0.67 -9.22 -12.57
C TYR A 72 -0.49 -8.25 -12.32
N LEU A 73 -0.31 -7.32 -11.38
CA LEU A 73 -1.30 -6.27 -11.15
C LEU A 73 -1.49 -5.37 -12.37
N ASN A 74 -0.40 -4.97 -13.03
CA ASN A 74 -0.44 -4.15 -14.23
C ASN A 74 -1.24 -4.82 -15.37
N ASN A 75 -1.03 -6.12 -15.56
CA ASN A 75 -1.78 -6.87 -16.58
C ASN A 75 -3.28 -6.88 -16.26
N LEU A 76 -3.64 -7.11 -15.01
CA LEU A 76 -5.03 -7.10 -14.57
C LEU A 76 -5.67 -5.72 -14.72
N VAL A 77 -4.99 -4.67 -14.24
CA VAL A 77 -5.46 -3.28 -14.31
C VAL A 77 -5.67 -2.83 -15.74
N LYS A 78 -4.73 -3.11 -16.63
CA LYS A 78 -4.87 -2.77 -18.06
C LYS A 78 -6.11 -3.38 -18.70
N TYR A 79 -6.50 -4.55 -18.24
CA TYR A 79 -7.58 -5.32 -18.85
C TYR A 79 -8.97 -4.91 -18.37
N ILE A 80 -9.11 -4.59 -17.07
CA ILE A 80 -10.43 -4.40 -16.45
C ILE A 80 -10.66 -3.03 -15.83
N TYR A 81 -9.63 -2.21 -15.61
CA TYR A 81 -9.80 -0.90 -14.98
C TYR A 81 -9.72 0.24 -15.98
N ASN A 82 -10.83 0.95 -16.16
CA ASN A 82 -10.95 2.03 -17.12
C ASN A 82 -11.48 3.33 -16.48
N PRO A 83 -10.68 4.02 -15.67
CA PRO A 83 -11.10 5.27 -15.03
C PRO A 83 -11.09 6.44 -16.03
N PRO A 84 -11.74 7.56 -15.70
CA PRO A 84 -11.65 8.80 -16.48
C PRO A 84 -10.20 9.25 -16.72
N LEU A 85 -9.92 9.86 -17.86
CA LEU A 85 -8.55 10.28 -18.22
C LEU A 85 -7.94 11.28 -17.23
N ILE A 86 -8.76 12.10 -16.61
CA ILE A 86 -8.32 13.09 -15.61
C ILE A 86 -7.58 12.45 -14.43
N THR A 87 -7.90 11.20 -14.06
CA THR A 87 -7.21 10.49 -12.97
C THR A 87 -5.73 10.28 -13.25
N SER A 88 -5.36 10.12 -14.53
CA SER A 88 -3.96 10.02 -14.94
C SER A 88 -3.20 11.33 -14.76
N VAL A 89 -3.87 12.46 -15.01
CA VAL A 89 -3.30 13.81 -14.79
C VAL A 89 -3.11 14.05 -13.31
N ASP A 90 -4.09 13.69 -12.48
CA ASP A 90 -4.01 13.82 -11.03
C ASP A 90 -2.86 12.99 -10.45
N ASN A 91 -2.71 11.73 -10.87
CA ASN A 91 -1.64 10.87 -10.44
C ASN A 91 -0.26 11.39 -10.87
N TYR A 92 -0.15 11.91 -12.09
CA TYR A 92 1.10 12.52 -12.56
C TYR A 92 1.43 13.79 -11.77
N SER A 93 0.46 14.67 -11.56
CA SER A 93 0.62 15.89 -10.77
C SER A 93 1.04 15.58 -9.32
N ARG A 94 0.45 14.53 -8.72
CA ARG A 94 0.85 14.02 -7.41
C ARG A 94 2.30 13.55 -7.41
N LEU A 95 2.69 12.74 -8.40
CA LEU A 95 4.05 12.25 -8.52
C LEU A 95 5.06 13.40 -8.56
N VAL A 96 4.82 14.41 -9.41
CA VAL A 96 5.70 15.57 -9.53
C VAL A 96 5.79 16.35 -8.22
N LYS A 97 4.64 16.61 -7.57
CA LYS A 97 4.61 17.29 -6.26
C LYS A 97 5.38 16.51 -5.18
N ASP A 98 5.24 15.19 -5.18
CA ASP A 98 5.93 14.35 -4.21
C ASP A 98 7.44 14.31 -4.47
N MET A 99 7.87 14.24 -5.73
CA MET A 99 9.29 14.26 -6.08
C MET A 99 9.98 15.57 -5.68
N ILE A 100 9.28 16.70 -5.81
CA ILE A 100 9.82 18.02 -5.40
C ILE A 100 9.90 18.13 -3.87
N LYS A 101 8.88 17.61 -3.15
CA LYS A 101 8.73 17.86 -1.71
C LYS A 101 9.30 16.76 -0.81
N ASN A 102 9.62 15.60 -1.35
CA ASN A 102 9.92 14.42 -0.54
C ASN A 102 11.27 13.79 -0.90
N ASN A 103 12.32 14.19 -0.20
CA ASN A 103 13.68 13.65 -0.36
C ASN A 103 13.80 12.16 0.02
N ASN A 104 12.74 11.55 0.56
CA ASN A 104 12.69 10.13 0.92
C ASN A 104 12.31 9.23 -0.26
N ILE A 105 12.02 9.76 -1.43
CA ILE A 105 11.78 8.96 -2.63
C ILE A 105 13.11 8.42 -3.15
N HIS A 106 13.16 7.11 -3.36
CA HIS A 106 14.29 6.42 -3.98
C HIS A 106 14.13 6.33 -5.50
N SER A 107 12.95 5.92 -5.94
CA SER A 107 12.63 5.75 -7.36
C SER A 107 11.11 5.71 -7.56
N TYR A 108 10.69 5.81 -8.80
CA TYR A 108 9.29 5.60 -9.16
C TYR A 108 9.16 4.78 -10.44
N LYS A 109 7.98 4.22 -10.66
CA LYS A 109 7.60 3.51 -11.89
C LYS A 109 6.19 3.90 -12.26
N ARG A 110 5.98 4.31 -13.49
CA ARG A 110 4.68 4.41 -14.13
C ARG A 110 4.52 3.19 -15.04
N LEU A 111 3.69 2.23 -14.65
CA LEU A 111 3.49 1.00 -15.39
C LEU A 111 2.38 1.12 -16.44
N ASN A 112 1.37 1.94 -16.14
CA ASN A 112 0.33 2.37 -17.08
C ASN A 112 -0.27 3.69 -16.60
N ARG A 113 -1.37 4.17 -17.23
CA ARG A 113 -2.06 5.41 -16.85
C ARG A 113 -2.68 5.37 -15.44
N SER A 114 -2.95 4.18 -14.91
CA SER A 114 -3.63 3.94 -13.63
C SER A 114 -2.80 3.07 -12.67
N LEU A 115 -1.49 2.98 -12.85
CA LEU A 115 -0.61 2.27 -11.93
C LEU A 115 0.73 2.98 -11.81
N TYR A 116 0.86 3.70 -10.70
CA TYR A 116 2.06 4.41 -10.28
C TYR A 116 2.60 3.79 -9.00
N VAL A 117 3.89 3.55 -8.94
CA VAL A 117 4.56 2.97 -7.78
C VAL A 117 5.75 3.81 -7.40
N VAL A 118 5.73 4.38 -6.21
CA VAL A 118 6.81 5.19 -5.66
C VAL A 118 7.54 4.40 -4.58
N THR A 119 8.81 4.12 -4.80
CA THR A 119 9.65 3.41 -3.84
C THR A 119 10.30 4.40 -2.89
N LEU A 120 10.11 4.18 -1.60
CA LEU A 120 10.70 4.98 -0.53
C LEU A 120 12.04 4.41 -0.07
N LYS A 121 12.96 5.30 0.34
CA LYS A 121 14.25 4.92 0.95
C LYS A 121 14.05 4.27 2.31
N LYS A 122 13.16 4.85 3.15
CA LYS A 122 12.85 4.38 4.50
C LYS A 122 11.44 4.79 4.91
N LEU A 123 10.90 4.15 5.94
CA LEU A 123 9.66 4.59 6.57
C LEU A 123 9.91 5.88 7.38
N HIS A 124 8.96 6.80 7.32
CA HIS A 124 9.02 8.06 8.05
C HIS A 124 7.66 8.34 8.71
N PRO A 125 7.61 8.84 9.95
CA PRO A 125 6.35 9.08 10.67
C PRO A 125 5.35 9.97 9.95
N ASN A 126 5.83 10.98 9.25
CA ASN A 126 4.98 12.00 8.59
C ASN A 126 4.53 11.60 7.17
N PHE A 127 4.81 10.36 6.75
CA PHE A 127 4.51 9.93 5.39
C PHE A 127 3.01 9.70 5.14
N PHE A 128 2.24 9.38 6.18
CA PHE A 128 0.87 8.83 6.07
C PHE A 128 -0.25 9.84 5.93
N LEU A 129 0.03 11.09 5.98
CA LEU A 129 -0.97 12.15 5.81
C LEU A 129 -1.48 12.30 4.37
N LYS A 130 -0.99 11.44 3.45
CA LYS A 130 -1.33 11.53 2.02
C LYS A 130 -2.06 10.28 1.53
N LYS A 131 -3.39 10.29 1.57
CA LYS A 131 -4.19 9.32 0.83
C LYS A 131 -3.85 9.38 -0.66
N THR A 132 -3.76 8.21 -1.27
CA THR A 132 -3.59 8.03 -2.71
C THR A 132 -4.89 7.52 -3.33
N LYS A 133 -5.04 7.66 -4.64
CA LYS A 133 -6.22 7.24 -5.40
C LYS A 133 -5.79 6.65 -6.73
N TRP A 134 -6.69 5.93 -7.38
CA TRP A 134 -6.57 5.53 -8.78
C TRP A 134 -5.28 4.78 -9.12
N GLY A 135 -4.85 3.89 -8.21
CA GLY A 135 -3.68 3.05 -8.45
C GLY A 135 -2.34 3.75 -8.24
N PHE A 136 -2.28 4.72 -7.33
CA PHE A 136 -1.04 5.32 -6.89
C PHE A 136 -0.61 4.68 -5.57
N PHE A 137 0.52 3.99 -5.58
CA PHE A 137 1.03 3.24 -4.45
C PHE A 137 2.41 3.72 -4.03
N TYR A 138 2.64 3.69 -2.73
CA TYR A 138 3.98 3.75 -2.18
C TYR A 138 4.45 2.35 -1.79
N GLU A 139 5.73 2.10 -1.88
CA GLU A 139 6.33 0.87 -1.39
C GLU A 139 7.63 1.13 -0.64
N CYS A 140 7.91 0.30 0.35
CA CYS A 140 9.15 0.37 1.12
C CYS A 140 9.65 -1.04 1.48
N ASN A 141 10.97 -1.23 1.45
CA ASN A 141 11.58 -2.44 2.00
C ASN A 141 11.71 -2.28 3.51
N ILE A 142 11.34 -3.31 4.25
CA ILE A 142 11.54 -3.34 5.70
C ILE A 142 12.43 -4.52 6.08
N GLN A 143 13.47 -4.23 6.85
CA GLN A 143 14.33 -5.25 7.42
C GLN A 143 13.80 -5.74 8.78
N ASN A 144 13.34 -4.81 9.60
CA ASN A 144 12.79 -5.08 10.91
C ASN A 144 11.31 -4.64 10.98
N LEU A 145 10.48 -5.51 11.53
CA LEU A 145 9.05 -5.20 11.71
C LEU A 145 8.82 -4.10 12.76
N LYS A 146 9.77 -3.88 13.68
CA LYS A 146 9.71 -2.74 14.61
C LYS A 146 9.63 -1.38 13.89
N ASN A 147 10.18 -1.31 12.66
CA ASN A 147 10.12 -0.08 11.86
C ASN A 147 8.70 0.27 11.41
N ILE A 148 7.76 -0.66 11.51
CA ILE A 148 6.35 -0.37 11.20
C ILE A 148 5.74 0.59 12.22
N ASN A 149 6.28 0.70 13.43
CA ASN A 149 5.81 1.67 14.42
C ASN A 149 5.87 3.11 13.93
N TYR A 150 6.78 3.43 13.00
CA TYR A 150 6.82 4.77 12.38
C TYR A 150 5.56 5.09 11.58
N VAL A 151 4.77 4.08 11.25
CA VAL A 151 3.64 4.18 10.33
C VAL A 151 2.35 3.70 10.96
N THR A 152 2.36 3.47 12.25
CA THR A 152 1.19 3.09 13.03
C THR A 152 0.80 4.22 13.96
N ASN A 153 -0.24 4.91 13.58
CA ASN A 153 -0.88 5.92 14.40
C ASN A 153 -2.39 5.66 14.45
N ARG A 154 -3.13 6.50 15.15
CA ARG A 154 -4.60 6.38 15.30
C ARG A 154 -5.37 6.42 13.97
N SER A 155 -4.73 6.87 12.88
CA SER A 155 -5.34 6.91 11.55
C SER A 155 -5.16 5.61 10.76
N LEU A 156 -4.32 4.67 11.20
CA LEU A 156 -4.22 3.36 10.57
C LEU A 156 -5.47 2.53 10.86
N GLN A 157 -6.23 2.21 9.82
CA GLN A 157 -7.47 1.46 9.95
C GLN A 157 -7.30 -0.02 9.68
N THR A 158 -6.61 -0.38 8.60
CA THR A 158 -6.51 -1.77 8.18
C THR A 158 -5.06 -2.14 7.90
N PHE A 159 -4.70 -3.31 8.38
CA PHE A 159 -3.40 -3.92 8.13
C PHE A 159 -3.61 -5.25 7.43
N THR A 160 -3.35 -5.31 6.13
CA THR A 160 -3.38 -6.57 5.39
C THR A 160 -2.00 -7.21 5.37
N TYR A 161 -1.95 -8.54 5.34
CA TYR A 161 -0.67 -9.24 5.32
C TYR A 161 -0.69 -10.51 4.48
N PHE A 162 0.46 -10.85 3.91
CA PHE A 162 0.66 -12.09 3.19
C PHE A 162 1.99 -12.75 3.55
N GLY A 163 1.94 -14.07 3.79
CA GLY A 163 3.13 -14.89 4.02
C GLY A 163 3.63 -14.90 5.48
N PHE A 164 2.80 -14.47 6.42
CA PHE A 164 3.07 -14.53 7.87
C PHE A 164 2.03 -15.43 8.56
N SER A 165 2.42 -16.06 9.67
CA SER A 165 1.47 -16.84 10.47
C SER A 165 0.56 -15.92 11.29
N LYS A 166 -0.69 -16.36 11.56
CA LYS A 166 -1.60 -15.62 12.45
C LYS A 166 -1.01 -15.39 13.85
N LYS A 167 -0.28 -16.39 14.38
CA LYS A 167 0.40 -16.30 15.68
C LYS A 167 1.46 -15.19 15.67
N PHE A 168 2.24 -15.12 14.60
CA PHE A 168 3.26 -14.07 14.44
C PHE A 168 2.63 -12.67 14.35
N ILE A 169 1.54 -12.51 13.59
CA ILE A 169 0.86 -11.23 13.45
C ILE A 169 0.21 -10.79 14.77
N LYS A 170 -0.45 -11.72 15.50
CA LYS A 170 -0.99 -11.42 16.84
C LYS A 170 0.09 -10.97 17.82
N TYR A 171 1.23 -11.67 17.85
CA TYR A 171 2.38 -11.28 18.67
C TYR A 171 2.91 -9.90 18.27
N PHE A 172 3.03 -9.65 16.97
CA PHE A 172 3.47 -8.38 16.42
C PHE A 172 2.56 -7.21 16.86
N PHE A 173 1.25 -7.37 16.79
CA PHE A 173 0.29 -6.35 17.26
C PHE A 173 0.41 -6.13 18.77
N LYS A 174 0.54 -7.19 19.55
CA LYS A 174 0.67 -7.10 21.02
C LYS A 174 1.93 -6.32 21.43
N VAL A 175 3.07 -6.61 20.81
CA VAL A 175 4.37 -5.98 21.15
C VAL A 175 4.44 -4.51 20.76
N ASN A 176 3.70 -4.10 19.73
CA ASN A 176 3.76 -2.75 19.20
C ASN A 176 2.60 -1.86 19.66
N ASN A 177 1.80 -2.30 20.64
CA ASN A 177 0.68 -1.55 21.22
C ASN A 177 -0.21 -0.85 20.14
N PHE A 178 -0.64 -1.61 19.15
CA PHE A 178 -1.58 -1.11 18.16
C PHE A 178 -2.97 -0.90 18.80
N ASN A 179 -3.18 0.25 19.41
CA ASN A 179 -4.46 0.63 19.98
C ASN A 179 -5.36 1.15 18.86
N GLY A 180 -6.51 0.51 18.66
CA GLY A 180 -7.56 0.98 17.76
C GLY A 180 -7.55 0.39 16.34
N ILE A 181 -6.80 -0.67 16.08
CA ILE A 181 -6.95 -1.47 14.85
C ILE A 181 -7.94 -2.59 15.14
N ASP A 182 -9.18 -2.39 14.78
CA ASP A 182 -10.19 -3.43 14.76
C ASP A 182 -10.01 -4.29 13.50
N ARG A 183 -9.58 -5.56 13.73
CA ARG A 183 -9.41 -6.70 12.79
C ARG A 183 -8.08 -6.82 12.09
#